data_dd607b698a2045b66ee23c3c0cfafe19
#
_entry.id   dd607b698a2045b66ee23c3c0cfafe19
#
_cell.length_a   1.000
_cell.length_b   1.000
_cell.length_c   1.000
_cell.angle_alpha   90.00
_cell.angle_beta   90.00
_cell.angle_gamma   90.00
#
_symmetry.space_group_name_H-M   'P 1'
#
loop_
_entity.id
_entity.type
_entity.pdbx_description
1 polymer ?
#
loop_
_entity_poly.entity_id
_entity_poly.type
_entity_poly.pdbx_seq_one_letter_code
_entity_poly.pdbx_strand_id
1 'polypeptide(L)'
;MNFSRGRFRVRGDVVEVYPASADEEAVRIEFFGDEIEAITRFDPLTGHAHESLSVMTFYPAKQFVTPADKLNRALRTIRAELEDRIKVLESQNKLLEAQRLRIRTEYDLEMLQEMGFCNGIENYSRHLSGRPPGSKPYTIIDFFPKDFLTVIDESHATVPQIGGMYEGDRSRKTVLVEYGFRLPSALDNRPLNFDEFMKITNQVIYVSATPAEFEIQNSMVGNKGYFPHRRQRIGEEEILPFVLPGETIAGQAHRLPSPRPAGGASALQISRTDEPSEKFDVATAGAPLVVEQIIRPTGLLDPKITIKPLKNQIDDTIELCRQRVEKGERVLITTLTKRTAEDLADYLREVGLKVRYLHSDIDAIERVEILRGLRAADFDILVGINLLREGLDLPEVSLVCILDADKEGFLRSQTSLIQTAGRAARHVNGEVVLFADIVTQSMEALISISEYRRARQMEYNEKHGITPQTVRRAVQESLHTILRGREIAASIIQEAGGDFNLTELLRELEEEMQEASANLEFERAALLRDQIMEIKSGTGLAKIEPKRRPIKYTRHTGRRRSRV
;
A
#
# COMPACT_ATOMS: atom_id res chain seq x y z
N MET A 1 -18.45 18.98 -28.89
CA MET A 1 -18.43 18.03 -27.75
C MET A 1 -17.02 17.48 -27.62
N ASN A 2 -16.46 17.53 -26.43
CA ASN A 2 -15.09 17.05 -26.19
C ASN A 2 -15.05 15.51 -26.32
N PHE A 3 -14.29 14.99 -27.29
CA PHE A 3 -14.09 13.56 -27.49
C PHE A 3 -13.00 13.09 -26.52
N SER A 4 -13.43 12.53 -25.41
CA SER A 4 -12.56 12.11 -24.31
C SER A 4 -12.78 10.63 -23.96
N ARG A 5 -11.90 10.05 -23.14
CA ARG A 5 -11.99 8.65 -22.70
C ARG A 5 -13.38 8.28 -22.19
N GLY A 6 -13.85 7.09 -22.53
CA GLY A 6 -15.15 6.57 -22.15
C GLY A 6 -16.33 7.22 -22.90
N ARG A 7 -16.06 7.93 -23.97
CA ARG A 7 -17.09 8.55 -24.83
C ARG A 7 -17.00 8.03 -26.26
N PHE A 8 -18.09 8.18 -26.97
CA PHE A 8 -18.16 7.91 -28.40
C PHE A 8 -18.78 9.10 -29.13
N ARG A 9 -18.53 9.21 -30.41
CA ARG A 9 -19.19 10.16 -31.30
C ARG A 9 -19.59 9.46 -32.59
N VAL A 10 -20.65 9.96 -33.23
CA VAL A 10 -21.16 9.42 -34.47
C VAL A 10 -21.20 10.55 -35.53
N ARG A 11 -20.72 10.26 -36.71
CA ARG A 11 -20.76 11.18 -37.87
C ARG A 11 -21.09 10.38 -39.13
N GLY A 12 -22.34 10.48 -39.60
CA GLY A 12 -22.81 9.65 -40.73
C GLY A 12 -22.68 8.16 -40.40
N ASP A 13 -22.05 7.40 -41.25
CA ASP A 13 -21.85 5.96 -41.13
C ASP A 13 -20.57 5.61 -40.32
N VAL A 14 -19.99 6.58 -39.62
CA VAL A 14 -18.76 6.38 -38.82
C VAL A 14 -19.06 6.57 -37.34
N VAL A 15 -18.71 5.56 -36.55
CA VAL A 15 -18.73 5.59 -35.08
C VAL A 15 -17.29 5.59 -34.56
N GLU A 16 -16.93 6.62 -33.81
CA GLU A 16 -15.63 6.72 -33.17
C GLU A 16 -15.79 6.55 -31.66
N VAL A 17 -15.07 5.60 -31.07
CA VAL A 17 -15.11 5.27 -29.65
C VAL A 17 -13.74 5.52 -29.05
N TYR A 18 -13.70 6.28 -27.94
CA TYR A 18 -12.50 6.41 -27.14
C TYR A 18 -12.64 5.50 -25.90
N PRO A 19 -12.05 4.30 -25.91
CA PRO A 19 -12.20 3.36 -24.80
C PRO A 19 -11.71 3.94 -23.48
N ALA A 20 -12.39 3.63 -22.38
CA ALA A 20 -11.97 4.08 -21.06
C ALA A 20 -10.64 3.47 -20.61
N SER A 21 -10.30 2.30 -21.17
CA SER A 21 -9.05 1.55 -20.91
C SER A 21 -7.88 1.99 -21.78
N ALA A 22 -8.11 2.81 -22.81
CA ALA A 22 -7.05 3.27 -23.71
C ALA A 22 -6.49 4.62 -23.24
N ASP A 23 -5.17 4.77 -23.32
CA ASP A 23 -4.50 6.02 -22.93
C ASP A 23 -4.39 7.03 -24.06
N GLU A 24 -4.12 6.59 -25.29
CA GLU A 24 -3.78 7.46 -26.41
C GLU A 24 -4.51 7.12 -27.70
N GLU A 25 -5.23 6.02 -27.75
CA GLU A 25 -5.82 5.50 -28.99
C GLU A 25 -7.34 5.46 -28.92
N ALA A 26 -7.99 5.95 -29.96
CA ALA A 26 -9.41 5.76 -30.22
C ALA A 26 -9.63 4.74 -31.33
N VAL A 27 -10.84 4.24 -31.43
CA VAL A 27 -11.23 3.25 -32.44
C VAL A 27 -12.32 3.86 -33.33
N ARG A 28 -12.12 3.80 -34.64
CA ARG A 28 -13.08 4.18 -35.66
C ARG A 28 -13.71 2.92 -36.25
N ILE A 29 -15.01 2.90 -36.31
CA ILE A 29 -15.82 1.83 -36.89
C ILE A 29 -16.59 2.47 -38.07
N GLU A 30 -16.34 1.98 -39.26
CA GLU A 30 -16.98 2.43 -40.50
C GLU A 30 -18.04 1.40 -40.90
N PHE A 31 -19.24 1.88 -41.19
CA PHE A 31 -20.37 1.06 -41.57
C PHE A 31 -20.72 1.29 -43.02
N PHE A 32 -21.13 0.21 -43.69
CA PHE A 32 -21.82 0.27 -44.97
C PHE A 32 -23.20 -0.37 -44.80
N GLY A 33 -24.22 0.46 -44.61
CA GLY A 33 -25.55 0.01 -44.20
C GLY A 33 -25.51 -0.62 -42.81
N ASP A 34 -25.88 -1.88 -42.67
CA ASP A 34 -25.90 -2.62 -41.43
C ASP A 34 -24.62 -3.46 -41.18
N GLU A 35 -23.65 -3.41 -42.07
CA GLU A 35 -22.41 -4.17 -41.98
C GLU A 35 -21.24 -3.26 -41.57
N ILE A 36 -20.30 -3.83 -40.79
CA ILE A 36 -19.04 -3.15 -40.44
C ILE A 36 -18.05 -3.36 -41.60
N GLU A 37 -17.66 -2.28 -42.27
CA GLU A 37 -16.71 -2.31 -43.36
C GLU A 37 -15.26 -2.29 -42.86
N ALA A 38 -14.97 -1.45 -41.87
CA ALA A 38 -13.63 -1.33 -41.30
C ALA A 38 -13.66 -1.00 -39.80
N ILE A 39 -12.66 -1.52 -39.06
CA ILE A 39 -12.34 -1.11 -37.69
C ILE A 39 -10.90 -0.66 -37.65
N THR A 40 -10.65 0.60 -37.26
CA THR A 40 -9.32 1.20 -37.33
C THR A 40 -8.97 1.87 -36.01
N ARG A 41 -7.76 1.62 -35.49
CA ARG A 41 -7.19 2.40 -34.37
C ARG A 41 -6.62 3.70 -34.94
N PHE A 42 -6.87 4.80 -34.25
CA PHE A 42 -6.38 6.11 -34.65
C PHE A 42 -6.07 6.98 -33.44
N ASP A 43 -5.18 7.93 -33.61
CA ASP A 43 -4.90 8.98 -32.65
C ASP A 43 -6.06 9.98 -32.59
N PRO A 44 -6.74 10.15 -31.46
CA PRO A 44 -7.89 11.03 -31.33
C PRO A 44 -7.59 12.53 -31.55
N LEU A 45 -6.31 12.94 -31.46
CA LEU A 45 -5.85 14.31 -31.64
C LEU A 45 -5.56 14.63 -33.09
N THR A 46 -4.74 13.79 -33.70
CA THR A 46 -4.29 14.01 -35.11
C THR A 46 -5.24 13.42 -36.13
N GLY A 47 -6.07 12.45 -35.73
CA GLY A 47 -6.93 11.67 -36.62
C GLY A 47 -6.16 10.62 -37.44
N HIS A 48 -4.85 10.46 -37.20
CA HIS A 48 -4.02 9.54 -37.96
C HIS A 48 -4.34 8.08 -37.62
N ALA A 49 -4.60 7.27 -38.64
CA ALA A 49 -4.85 5.83 -38.48
C ALA A 49 -3.54 5.06 -38.30
N HIS A 50 -3.52 4.18 -37.29
CA HIS A 50 -2.33 3.39 -36.95
C HIS A 50 -2.45 1.92 -37.38
N GLU A 51 -3.61 1.29 -37.15
CA GLU A 51 -3.80 -0.11 -37.34
C GLU A 51 -5.23 -0.45 -37.75
N SER A 52 -5.39 -1.39 -38.69
CA SER A 52 -6.71 -1.96 -39.04
C SER A 52 -6.92 -3.25 -38.22
N LEU A 53 -8.10 -3.38 -37.61
CA LEU A 53 -8.47 -4.48 -36.73
C LEU A 53 -9.57 -5.33 -37.35
N SER A 54 -9.51 -6.64 -37.15
CA SER A 54 -10.60 -7.56 -37.50
C SER A 54 -11.68 -7.68 -36.41
N VAL A 55 -11.29 -7.42 -35.15
CA VAL A 55 -12.17 -7.50 -33.97
C VAL A 55 -11.73 -6.48 -32.92
N MET A 56 -12.69 -5.84 -32.25
CA MET A 56 -12.42 -4.98 -31.09
C MET A 56 -13.45 -5.22 -29.99
N THR A 57 -12.97 -5.33 -28.73
CA THR A 57 -13.84 -5.45 -27.55
C THR A 57 -13.86 -4.14 -26.80
N PHE A 58 -15.04 -3.60 -26.56
CA PHE A 58 -15.24 -2.40 -25.75
C PHE A 58 -15.73 -2.77 -24.36
N TYR A 59 -15.01 -2.33 -23.36
CA TYR A 59 -15.40 -2.48 -21.96
C TYR A 59 -16.14 -1.23 -21.48
N PRO A 60 -17.11 -1.37 -20.54
CA PRO A 60 -17.81 -0.22 -19.97
C PRO A 60 -16.86 0.79 -19.34
N ALA A 61 -17.12 2.08 -19.56
CA ALA A 61 -16.38 3.18 -18.93
C ALA A 61 -16.65 3.31 -17.41
N LYS A 62 -17.72 2.69 -16.93
CA LYS A 62 -18.11 2.65 -15.51
C LYS A 62 -18.15 1.20 -15.05
N GLN A 63 -17.62 0.96 -13.85
CA GLN A 63 -17.53 -0.38 -13.28
C GLN A 63 -18.92 -1.01 -13.03
N PHE A 64 -19.93 -0.20 -12.66
CA PHE A 64 -21.28 -0.67 -12.46
C PHE A 64 -22.26 0.11 -13.34
N VAL A 65 -22.86 -0.58 -14.30
CA VAL A 65 -24.00 -0.09 -15.06
C VAL A 65 -25.22 -0.88 -14.63
N THR A 66 -26.15 -0.24 -13.94
CA THR A 66 -27.37 -0.87 -13.46
C THR A 66 -28.49 -0.64 -14.48
N PRO A 67 -29.04 -1.69 -15.13
CA PRO A 67 -30.20 -1.57 -15.99
C PRO A 67 -31.39 -0.96 -15.27
N ALA A 68 -32.27 -0.25 -15.99
CA ALA A 68 -33.39 0.47 -15.40
C ALA A 68 -34.37 -0.42 -14.60
N ASP A 69 -34.59 -1.64 -15.05
CA ASP A 69 -35.43 -2.63 -14.35
C ASP A 69 -34.82 -3.03 -12.99
N LYS A 70 -33.52 -3.24 -12.93
CA LYS A 70 -32.79 -3.53 -11.69
C LYS A 70 -32.77 -2.33 -10.75
N LEU A 71 -32.59 -1.13 -11.27
CA LEU A 71 -32.65 0.10 -10.50
C LEU A 71 -34.05 0.29 -9.88
N ASN A 72 -35.12 0.15 -10.67
CA ASN A 72 -36.50 0.27 -10.20
C ASN A 72 -36.85 -0.78 -9.12
N ARG A 73 -36.28 -1.99 -9.25
CA ARG A 73 -36.41 -3.01 -8.20
C ARG A 73 -35.67 -2.58 -6.93
N ALA A 74 -34.45 -2.07 -7.06
CA ALA A 74 -33.66 -1.61 -5.92
C ALA A 74 -34.35 -0.47 -5.17
N LEU A 75 -34.87 0.54 -5.88
CA LEU A 75 -35.60 1.66 -5.30
C LEU A 75 -36.79 1.17 -4.43
N ARG A 76 -37.54 0.18 -4.94
CA ARG A 76 -38.67 -0.42 -4.17
C ARG A 76 -38.20 -1.15 -2.93
N THR A 77 -37.15 -1.94 -3.03
CA THR A 77 -36.66 -2.73 -1.89
C THR A 77 -35.93 -1.87 -0.85
N ILE A 78 -35.24 -0.77 -1.25
CA ILE A 78 -34.68 0.21 -0.32
C ILE A 78 -35.80 0.92 0.46
N ARG A 79 -36.87 1.34 -0.24
CA ARG A 79 -38.03 2.00 0.42
C ARG A 79 -38.73 1.06 1.41
N ALA A 80 -38.90 -0.21 1.06
CA ALA A 80 -39.47 -1.20 1.97
C ALA A 80 -38.59 -1.39 3.23
N GLU A 81 -37.29 -1.52 3.09
CA GLU A 81 -36.38 -1.62 4.23
C GLU A 81 -36.37 -0.35 5.09
N LEU A 82 -36.48 0.83 4.46
CA LEU A 82 -36.59 2.11 5.18
C LEU A 82 -37.82 2.11 6.09
N GLU A 83 -39.01 1.78 5.56
CA GLU A 83 -40.26 1.77 6.34
C GLU A 83 -40.21 0.78 7.50
N ASP A 84 -39.64 -0.39 7.27
CA ASP A 84 -39.49 -1.40 8.33
C ASP A 84 -38.50 -0.93 9.41
N ARG A 85 -37.37 -0.31 9.01
CA ARG A 85 -36.39 0.20 9.97
C ARG A 85 -36.96 1.37 10.78
N ILE A 86 -37.72 2.26 10.17
CA ILE A 86 -38.40 3.37 10.88
C ILE A 86 -39.32 2.85 11.95
N LYS A 87 -40.20 1.86 11.66
CA LYS A 87 -41.06 1.23 12.67
C LYS A 87 -40.27 0.72 13.87
N VAL A 88 -39.11 0.10 13.62
CA VAL A 88 -38.22 -0.40 14.68
C VAL A 88 -37.66 0.75 15.52
N LEU A 89 -37.18 1.82 14.89
CA LEU A 89 -36.64 2.98 15.61
C LEU A 89 -37.73 3.71 16.43
N GLU A 90 -38.90 3.89 15.88
CA GLU A 90 -40.04 4.49 16.57
C GLU A 90 -40.49 3.63 17.77
N SER A 91 -40.56 2.30 17.63
CA SER A 91 -40.85 1.39 18.73
C SER A 91 -39.83 1.45 19.87
N GLN A 92 -38.60 1.85 19.57
CA GLN A 92 -37.51 2.08 20.53
C GLN A 92 -37.49 3.51 21.06
N ASN A 93 -38.46 4.35 20.71
CA ASN A 93 -38.50 5.78 21.03
C ASN A 93 -37.30 6.61 20.50
N LYS A 94 -36.69 6.15 19.40
CA LYS A 94 -35.56 6.82 18.69
C LYS A 94 -36.10 7.69 17.55
N LEU A 95 -36.88 8.70 17.88
CA LEU A 95 -37.61 9.50 16.89
C LEU A 95 -36.69 10.36 16.03
N LEU A 96 -35.61 10.87 16.62
CA LEU A 96 -34.59 11.68 15.91
C LEU A 96 -33.82 10.86 14.87
N GLU A 97 -33.46 9.63 15.24
CA GLU A 97 -32.78 8.68 14.36
C GLU A 97 -33.71 8.24 13.21
N ALA A 98 -34.97 8.02 13.50
CA ALA A 98 -35.99 7.66 12.50
C ALA A 98 -36.16 8.81 11.48
N GLN A 99 -36.32 10.06 11.95
CA GLN A 99 -36.43 11.22 11.09
C GLN A 99 -35.17 11.44 10.21
N ARG A 100 -34.00 11.33 10.81
CA ARG A 100 -32.71 11.46 10.09
C ARG A 100 -32.58 10.41 8.99
N LEU A 101 -32.90 9.16 9.31
CA LEU A 101 -32.82 8.06 8.35
C LEU A 101 -33.81 8.27 7.20
N ARG A 102 -35.03 8.69 7.49
CA ARG A 102 -36.08 8.98 6.48
C ARG A 102 -35.58 10.07 5.52
N ILE A 103 -35.24 11.22 6.03
CA ILE A 103 -34.80 12.36 5.20
C ILE A 103 -33.62 11.98 4.30
N ARG A 104 -32.62 11.32 4.88
CA ARG A 104 -31.43 10.92 4.13
C ARG A 104 -31.73 9.91 3.04
N THR A 105 -32.50 8.88 3.37
CA THR A 105 -32.77 7.79 2.41
C THR A 105 -33.70 8.24 1.30
N GLU A 106 -34.73 9.05 1.60
CA GLU A 106 -35.63 9.61 0.59
C GLU A 106 -34.86 10.51 -0.39
N TYR A 107 -33.97 11.37 0.12
CA TYR A 107 -33.10 12.18 -0.73
C TYR A 107 -32.21 11.30 -1.63
N ASP A 108 -31.58 10.26 -1.08
CA ASP A 108 -30.75 9.35 -1.85
C ASP A 108 -31.57 8.59 -2.92
N LEU A 109 -32.83 8.21 -2.62
CA LEU A 109 -33.75 7.56 -3.57
C LEU A 109 -34.14 8.50 -4.72
N GLU A 110 -34.42 9.75 -4.43
CA GLU A 110 -34.72 10.78 -5.44
C GLU A 110 -33.49 11.00 -6.37
N MET A 111 -32.29 11.14 -5.78
CA MET A 111 -31.07 11.27 -6.56
C MET A 111 -30.80 10.04 -7.44
N LEU A 112 -31.04 8.84 -6.95
CA LEU A 112 -30.89 7.60 -7.72
C LEU A 112 -31.90 7.54 -8.88
N GLN A 113 -33.12 8.01 -8.67
CA GLN A 113 -34.18 8.01 -9.69
C GLN A 113 -33.90 9.02 -10.80
N GLU A 114 -33.52 10.25 -10.43
CA GLU A 114 -33.36 11.36 -11.39
C GLU A 114 -31.97 11.37 -12.05
N MET A 115 -30.91 11.09 -11.26
CA MET A 115 -29.52 11.20 -11.70
C MET A 115 -28.84 9.85 -11.94
N GLY A 116 -29.47 8.75 -11.51
CA GLY A 116 -28.87 7.41 -11.51
C GLY A 116 -27.69 7.25 -10.55
N PHE A 117 -27.48 8.20 -9.64
CA PHE A 117 -26.34 8.23 -8.71
C PHE A 117 -26.73 8.98 -7.42
N CYS A 118 -26.19 8.56 -6.28
CA CYS A 118 -26.21 9.33 -5.03
C CYS A 118 -24.88 9.20 -4.28
N ASN A 119 -24.59 10.15 -3.39
CA ASN A 119 -23.41 10.06 -2.53
C ASN A 119 -23.56 8.92 -1.53
N GLY A 120 -22.61 7.98 -1.52
CA GLY A 120 -22.66 6.80 -0.68
C GLY A 120 -23.52 5.67 -1.28
N ILE A 121 -23.67 5.62 -2.61
CA ILE A 121 -24.41 4.61 -3.35
C ILE A 121 -24.01 3.18 -2.96
N GLU A 122 -22.75 2.98 -2.54
CA GLU A 122 -22.23 1.71 -2.06
C GLU A 122 -23.00 1.14 -0.86
N ASN A 123 -23.64 2.00 -0.05
CA ASN A 123 -24.46 1.56 1.08
C ASN A 123 -25.75 0.82 0.63
N TYR A 124 -26.16 1.01 -0.62
CA TYR A 124 -27.29 0.35 -1.25
C TYR A 124 -26.89 -0.82 -2.16
N SER A 125 -25.60 -1.21 -2.16
CA SER A 125 -25.02 -2.21 -3.07
C SER A 125 -25.74 -3.56 -3.04
N ARG A 126 -26.26 -3.98 -1.88
CA ARG A 126 -27.06 -5.20 -1.74
C ARG A 126 -28.32 -5.15 -2.60
N HIS A 127 -29.07 -4.05 -2.54
CA HIS A 127 -30.30 -3.85 -3.31
C HIS A 127 -30.03 -3.72 -4.81
N LEU A 128 -29.00 -2.95 -5.18
CA LEU A 128 -28.59 -2.74 -6.57
C LEU A 128 -28.15 -4.05 -7.23
N SER A 129 -27.38 -4.86 -6.52
CA SER A 129 -26.94 -6.19 -7.01
C SER A 129 -28.00 -7.28 -6.90
N GLY A 130 -29.05 -7.06 -6.08
CA GLY A 130 -30.08 -8.06 -5.80
C GLY A 130 -29.61 -9.24 -4.96
N ARG A 131 -28.54 -9.07 -4.19
CA ARG A 131 -28.02 -10.12 -3.30
C ARG A 131 -28.93 -10.33 -2.09
N PRO A 132 -29.00 -11.55 -1.54
CA PRO A 132 -29.72 -11.81 -0.30
C PRO A 132 -29.02 -11.13 0.90
N PRO A 133 -29.75 -10.83 1.98
CA PRO A 133 -29.17 -10.30 3.21
C PRO A 133 -28.04 -11.19 3.76
N GLY A 134 -26.98 -10.57 4.26
CA GLY A 134 -25.82 -11.26 4.84
C GLY A 134 -24.85 -11.90 3.83
N SER A 135 -25.16 -11.87 2.54
CA SER A 135 -24.26 -12.44 1.52
C SER A 135 -22.98 -11.62 1.35
N LYS A 136 -21.88 -12.30 0.97
CA LYS A 136 -20.63 -11.61 0.65
C LYS A 136 -20.80 -10.68 -0.56
N PRO A 137 -20.11 -9.54 -0.61
CA PRO A 137 -20.03 -8.72 -1.82
C PRO A 137 -19.20 -9.43 -2.90
N TYR A 138 -19.36 -8.98 -4.15
CA TYR A 138 -18.43 -9.34 -5.20
C TYR A 138 -17.13 -8.55 -5.02
N THR A 139 -16.01 -9.22 -5.23
CA THR A 139 -14.66 -8.65 -5.15
C THR A 139 -13.94 -8.87 -6.47
N ILE A 140 -12.79 -8.21 -6.66
CA ILE A 140 -11.96 -8.41 -7.86
C ILE A 140 -11.54 -9.87 -8.03
N ILE A 141 -11.39 -10.60 -6.93
CA ILE A 141 -10.99 -12.01 -6.94
C ILE A 141 -12.08 -12.89 -7.59
N ASP A 142 -13.36 -12.52 -7.48
CA ASP A 142 -14.47 -13.27 -8.09
C ASP A 142 -14.41 -13.26 -9.63
N PHE A 143 -13.60 -12.39 -10.25
CA PHE A 143 -13.41 -12.29 -11.70
C PHE A 143 -12.21 -13.10 -12.22
N PHE A 144 -11.40 -13.66 -11.33
CA PHE A 144 -10.26 -14.48 -11.74
C PHE A 144 -10.71 -15.89 -12.17
N PRO A 145 -9.92 -16.56 -13.01
CA PRO A 145 -10.08 -18.00 -13.29
C PRO A 145 -10.07 -18.79 -11.96
N LYS A 146 -10.68 -19.98 -11.94
CA LYS A 146 -10.74 -20.80 -10.72
C LYS A 146 -9.38 -21.30 -10.24
N ASP A 147 -8.42 -21.41 -11.13
CA ASP A 147 -7.06 -21.93 -10.91
C ASP A 147 -6.00 -20.83 -10.74
N PHE A 148 -6.40 -19.63 -10.34
CA PHE A 148 -5.46 -18.54 -10.12
C PHE A 148 -4.53 -18.78 -8.93
N LEU A 149 -3.33 -18.20 -9.02
CA LEU A 149 -2.34 -18.17 -7.94
C LEU A 149 -2.40 -16.84 -7.19
N THR A 150 -2.46 -16.90 -5.88
CA THR A 150 -2.37 -15.74 -5.00
C THR A 150 -0.98 -15.65 -4.40
N VAL A 151 -0.31 -14.51 -4.56
CA VAL A 151 0.95 -14.22 -3.86
C VAL A 151 0.67 -13.13 -2.84
N ILE A 152 0.88 -13.43 -1.55
CA ILE A 152 0.66 -12.49 -0.46
C ILE A 152 2.02 -11.97 0.01
N ASP A 153 2.32 -10.73 -0.37
CA ASP A 153 3.54 -10.06 0.06
C ASP A 153 3.41 -9.52 1.49
N GLU A 154 4.54 -9.51 2.22
CA GLU A 154 4.60 -9.19 3.65
C GLU A 154 3.47 -9.90 4.43
N SER A 155 3.33 -11.19 4.20
CA SER A 155 2.20 -12.00 4.66
C SER A 155 1.99 -11.93 6.17
N HIS A 156 3.07 -11.83 6.96
CA HIS A 156 3.03 -11.66 8.42
C HIS A 156 2.25 -10.42 8.88
N ALA A 157 2.16 -9.39 8.02
CA ALA A 157 1.37 -8.18 8.26
C ALA A 157 0.03 -8.23 7.49
N THR A 158 0.05 -8.67 6.24
CA THR A 158 -1.12 -8.67 5.34
C THR A 158 -2.21 -9.65 5.80
N VAL A 159 -1.83 -10.85 6.23
CA VAL A 159 -2.81 -11.87 6.67
C VAL A 159 -3.59 -11.42 7.91
N PRO A 160 -2.96 -10.94 8.99
CA PRO A 160 -3.67 -10.37 10.13
C PRO A 160 -4.52 -9.15 9.77
N GLN A 161 -4.06 -8.31 8.85
CA GLN A 161 -4.82 -7.16 8.36
C GLN A 161 -6.11 -7.59 7.66
N ILE A 162 -6.05 -8.57 6.75
CA ILE A 162 -7.23 -9.14 6.10
C ILE A 162 -8.19 -9.70 7.16
N GLY A 163 -7.67 -10.40 8.16
CA GLY A 163 -8.45 -10.94 9.29
C GLY A 163 -9.19 -9.87 10.08
N GLY A 164 -8.58 -8.69 10.28
CA GLY A 164 -9.15 -7.58 11.05
C GLY A 164 -10.12 -6.68 10.30
N MET A 165 -10.08 -6.64 8.96
CA MET A 165 -10.83 -5.69 8.14
C MET A 165 -12.35 -5.78 8.34
N TYR A 166 -12.88 -7.00 8.36
CA TYR A 166 -14.32 -7.24 8.51
C TYR A 166 -14.86 -6.71 9.82
N GLU A 167 -14.23 -7.04 10.94
CA GLU A 167 -14.71 -6.65 12.28
C GLU A 167 -14.62 -5.13 12.49
N GLY A 168 -13.56 -4.50 11.98
CA GLY A 168 -13.39 -3.04 12.03
C GLY A 168 -14.49 -2.30 11.24
N ASP A 169 -14.80 -2.75 10.02
CA ASP A 169 -15.85 -2.17 9.20
C ASP A 169 -17.24 -2.40 9.82
N ARG A 170 -17.51 -3.61 10.29
CA ARG A 170 -18.77 -3.98 10.95
C ARG A 170 -19.04 -3.13 12.19
N SER A 171 -18.04 -2.98 13.06
CA SER A 171 -18.16 -2.18 14.28
C SER A 171 -18.55 -0.74 13.97
N ARG A 172 -17.83 -0.11 13.03
CA ARG A 172 -18.13 1.26 12.59
C ARG A 172 -19.53 1.39 11.99
N LYS A 173 -19.92 0.49 11.09
CA LYS A 173 -21.22 0.56 10.41
C LYS A 173 -22.40 0.24 11.33
N THR A 174 -22.21 -0.64 12.31
CA THR A 174 -23.24 -0.92 13.32
C THR A 174 -23.64 0.36 14.04
N VAL A 175 -22.68 1.17 14.48
CA VAL A 175 -22.94 2.47 15.10
C VAL A 175 -23.74 3.40 14.15
N LEU A 176 -23.36 3.47 12.86
CA LEU A 176 -24.07 4.30 11.89
C LEU A 176 -25.52 3.85 11.67
N VAL A 177 -25.79 2.55 11.69
CA VAL A 177 -27.13 1.98 11.57
C VAL A 177 -27.96 2.22 12.84
N GLU A 178 -27.37 2.05 14.02
CA GLU A 178 -28.03 2.27 15.31
C GLU A 178 -28.48 3.71 15.51
N TYR A 179 -27.67 4.66 15.04
CA TYR A 179 -27.96 6.10 15.14
C TYR A 179 -28.69 6.69 13.91
N GLY A 180 -29.24 5.86 13.03
CA GLY A 180 -30.08 6.29 11.92
C GLY A 180 -29.34 7.04 10.80
N PHE A 181 -28.03 6.82 10.64
CA PHE A 181 -27.25 7.38 9.53
C PHE A 181 -27.25 6.49 8.28
N ARG A 182 -27.53 5.18 8.44
CA ARG A 182 -27.54 4.17 7.36
C ARG A 182 -28.62 3.16 7.59
N LEU A 183 -29.12 2.56 6.49
CA LEU A 183 -29.98 1.39 6.54
C LEU A 183 -29.19 0.14 7.01
N PRO A 184 -29.85 -0.87 7.59
CA PRO A 184 -29.21 -2.14 7.96
C PRO A 184 -28.47 -2.81 6.82
N SER A 185 -28.97 -2.69 5.58
CA SER A 185 -28.31 -3.23 4.36
C SER A 185 -26.91 -2.67 4.08
N ALA A 186 -26.56 -1.52 4.66
CA ALA A 186 -25.21 -0.99 4.56
C ALA A 186 -24.15 -1.91 5.18
N LEU A 187 -24.55 -2.77 6.13
CA LEU A 187 -23.68 -3.81 6.71
C LEU A 187 -23.26 -4.88 5.70
N ASP A 188 -24.02 -5.06 4.62
CA ASP A 188 -23.73 -6.04 3.57
C ASP A 188 -22.77 -5.50 2.49
N ASN A 189 -22.44 -4.20 2.52
CA ASN A 189 -21.33 -3.63 1.79
C ASN A 189 -20.08 -3.63 2.69
N ARG A 190 -19.35 -4.70 2.70
CA ARG A 190 -18.30 -5.00 3.66
C ARG A 190 -17.12 -5.71 3.02
N PRO A 191 -15.94 -5.66 3.63
CA PRO A 191 -14.86 -6.56 3.27
C PRO A 191 -15.30 -8.03 3.41
N LEU A 192 -14.63 -8.92 2.73
CA LEU A 192 -14.74 -10.34 3.02
C LEU A 192 -14.30 -10.58 4.46
N ASN A 193 -14.94 -11.52 5.15
CA ASN A 193 -14.35 -12.08 6.34
C ASN A 193 -13.21 -13.04 5.96
N PHE A 194 -12.38 -13.40 6.94
CA PHE A 194 -11.19 -14.20 6.66
C PHE A 194 -11.53 -15.57 6.07
N ASP A 195 -12.61 -16.20 6.55
CA ASP A 195 -13.07 -17.50 6.04
C ASP A 195 -13.54 -17.42 4.58
N GLU A 196 -14.23 -16.34 4.23
CA GLU A 196 -14.65 -16.09 2.84
C GLU A 196 -13.44 -15.86 1.94
N PHE A 197 -12.44 -15.10 2.40
CA PHE A 197 -11.21 -14.88 1.66
C PHE A 197 -10.47 -16.19 1.40
N MET A 198 -10.27 -17.02 2.43
CA MET A 198 -9.59 -18.29 2.30
C MET A 198 -10.33 -19.29 1.39
N LYS A 199 -11.67 -19.23 1.37
CA LYS A 199 -12.48 -20.11 0.49
C LYS A 199 -12.42 -19.73 -0.98
N ILE A 200 -12.22 -18.46 -1.31
CA ILE A 200 -12.14 -18.01 -2.70
C ILE A 200 -10.72 -18.06 -3.26
N THR A 201 -9.70 -18.07 -2.39
CA THR A 201 -8.31 -18.28 -2.83
C THR A 201 -8.07 -19.76 -3.17
N ASN A 202 -7.33 -20.02 -4.25
CA ASN A 202 -7.01 -21.39 -4.67
C ASN A 202 -5.62 -21.78 -4.12
N GLN A 203 -4.55 -21.45 -4.83
CA GLN A 203 -3.18 -21.65 -4.38
C GLN A 203 -2.63 -20.36 -3.80
N VAL A 204 -1.88 -20.46 -2.71
CA VAL A 204 -1.34 -19.28 -2.02
C VAL A 204 0.15 -19.45 -1.79
N ILE A 205 0.92 -18.42 -2.15
CA ILE A 205 2.33 -18.25 -1.77
C ILE A 205 2.41 -17.11 -0.76
N TYR A 206 2.91 -17.41 0.42
CA TYR A 206 3.21 -16.40 1.44
C TYR A 206 4.64 -15.93 1.26
N VAL A 207 4.85 -14.63 1.15
CA VAL A 207 6.18 -14.00 1.03
C VAL A 207 6.41 -13.13 2.26
N SER A 208 7.46 -13.42 3.03
CA SER A 208 7.80 -12.65 4.21
C SER A 208 9.27 -12.83 4.61
N ALA A 209 9.92 -11.77 5.07
CA ALA A 209 11.22 -11.85 5.72
C ALA A 209 11.12 -12.41 7.15
N THR A 210 9.93 -12.37 7.74
CA THR A 210 9.61 -12.76 9.11
C THR A 210 8.26 -13.47 9.13
N PRO A 211 8.15 -14.68 8.51
CA PRO A 211 6.89 -15.41 8.48
C PRO A 211 6.41 -15.73 9.91
N ALA A 212 5.09 -15.67 10.11
CA ALA A 212 4.46 -16.03 11.36
C ALA A 212 4.07 -17.51 11.39
N GLU A 213 3.63 -18.00 12.53
CA GLU A 213 3.24 -19.39 12.74
C GLU A 213 2.12 -19.82 11.77
N PHE A 214 1.19 -18.92 11.46
CA PHE A 214 0.09 -19.18 10.52
C PHE A 214 0.60 -19.60 9.13
N GLU A 215 1.55 -18.86 8.56
CA GLU A 215 2.10 -19.15 7.22
C GLU A 215 2.86 -20.48 7.23
N ILE A 216 3.66 -20.70 8.28
CA ILE A 216 4.45 -21.94 8.42
C ILE A 216 3.53 -23.15 8.54
N GLN A 217 2.50 -23.10 9.41
CA GLN A 217 1.55 -24.20 9.59
C GLN A 217 0.77 -24.50 8.31
N ASN A 218 0.35 -23.46 7.55
CA ASN A 218 -0.35 -23.65 6.28
C ASN A 218 0.57 -24.13 5.14
N SER A 219 1.89 -24.03 5.31
CA SER A 219 2.90 -24.52 4.37
C SER A 219 3.37 -25.95 4.65
N MET A 220 2.72 -26.66 5.58
CA MET A 220 3.02 -28.05 5.86
C MET A 220 2.25 -29.00 4.92
N VAL A 221 2.96 -29.94 4.32
CA VAL A 221 2.34 -30.99 3.48
C VAL A 221 1.45 -31.89 4.32
N GLY A 222 0.26 -32.20 3.83
CA GLY A 222 -0.73 -33.01 4.54
C GLY A 222 -1.65 -32.20 5.46
N ASN A 223 -1.45 -30.92 5.56
CA ASN A 223 -2.37 -30.03 6.24
C ASN A 223 -3.60 -29.81 5.33
N LYS A 224 -4.63 -30.62 5.57
CA LYS A 224 -5.88 -30.57 4.80
C LYS A 224 -6.79 -29.48 5.36
N GLY A 225 -6.49 -28.26 5.06
CA GLY A 225 -7.49 -27.24 5.31
C GLY A 225 -7.05 -26.06 6.13
N TYR A 226 -7.78 -25.05 5.91
CA TYR A 226 -7.86 -23.82 6.61
C TYR A 226 -8.13 -24.05 8.10
N PHE A 227 -7.26 -23.57 8.94
CA PHE A 227 -7.51 -23.46 10.37
C PHE A 227 -8.29 -22.17 10.59
N PRO A 228 -9.57 -22.25 11.02
CA PRO A 228 -10.28 -21.04 11.36
C PRO A 228 -9.48 -20.29 12.41
N HIS A 229 -9.20 -19.03 12.15
CA HIS A 229 -8.60 -18.13 13.11
C HIS A 229 -9.54 -18.06 14.33
N ARG A 230 -9.49 -19.04 15.20
CA ARG A 230 -9.86 -18.76 16.57
C ARG A 230 -8.89 -17.68 17.00
N ARG A 231 -9.40 -16.54 17.48
CA ARG A 231 -8.67 -15.62 18.34
C ARG A 231 -8.22 -16.41 19.58
N GLN A 232 -7.29 -17.32 19.43
CA GLN A 232 -6.35 -17.54 20.49
C GLN A 232 -5.67 -16.17 20.56
N ARG A 233 -5.88 -15.44 21.66
CA ARG A 233 -4.82 -14.59 22.14
C ARG A 233 -3.60 -15.46 21.94
N ILE A 234 -2.75 -15.06 21.03
CA ILE A 234 -1.38 -15.50 21.02
C ILE A 234 -0.97 -15.01 22.40
N GLY A 235 -0.96 -15.93 23.37
CA GLY A 235 -0.40 -15.64 24.67
C GLY A 235 0.99 -15.12 24.35
N GLU A 236 1.60 -14.41 25.25
CA GLU A 236 2.96 -13.89 25.20
C GLU A 236 4.02 -14.98 24.91
N GLU A 237 3.63 -16.11 24.34
CA GLU A 237 4.42 -17.27 24.01
C GLU A 237 4.97 -17.09 22.61
N GLU A 238 6.23 -16.71 22.61
CA GLU A 238 7.29 -16.98 21.65
C GLU A 238 6.83 -17.21 20.21
N ILE A 239 6.96 -16.16 19.41
CA ILE A 239 7.19 -16.32 17.98
C ILE A 239 8.49 -17.14 17.90
N LEU A 240 8.36 -18.41 17.51
CA LEU A 240 9.52 -19.25 17.23
C LEU A 240 10.43 -18.48 16.29
N PRO A 241 11.69 -18.25 16.64
CA PRO A 241 12.63 -17.74 15.70
C PRO A 241 12.57 -18.66 14.48
N PHE A 242 12.54 -18.10 13.28
CA PHE A 242 12.61 -18.88 12.06
C PHE A 242 13.77 -19.85 12.21
N VAL A 243 13.47 -21.16 12.32
CA VAL A 243 14.50 -22.19 12.49
C VAL A 243 15.22 -22.34 11.17
N LEU A 244 16.47 -21.98 11.18
CA LEU A 244 17.31 -21.99 10.01
C LEU A 244 17.56 -23.43 9.54
N PRO A 245 17.47 -23.71 8.24
CA PRO A 245 17.78 -25.04 7.72
C PRO A 245 19.20 -25.44 8.14
N GLY A 246 19.32 -26.56 8.85
CA GLY A 246 20.60 -27.14 9.28
C GLY A 246 21.01 -26.93 10.72
N GLU A 247 20.31 -26.13 11.53
CA GLU A 247 20.44 -26.20 12.98
C GLU A 247 19.54 -27.32 13.51
N THR A 248 20.14 -28.32 14.12
CA THR A 248 19.40 -29.33 14.88
C THR A 248 18.78 -28.61 16.06
N ILE A 249 17.45 -28.58 16.14
CA ILE A 249 16.64 -28.07 17.26
C ILE A 249 17.08 -28.66 18.61
N ALA A 250 17.94 -29.68 18.62
CA ALA A 250 18.44 -30.37 19.79
C ALA A 250 19.17 -29.44 20.80
N GLY A 251 19.78 -28.35 20.37
CA GLY A 251 20.44 -27.38 21.27
C GLY A 251 19.52 -26.31 21.84
N GLN A 252 18.38 -26.05 21.21
CA GLN A 252 17.42 -25.02 21.63
C GLN A 252 16.16 -25.60 22.27
N ALA A 253 15.99 -26.93 22.27
CA ALA A 253 14.83 -27.61 22.84
C ALA A 253 14.60 -27.33 24.34
N HIS A 254 15.58 -26.77 25.05
CA HIS A 254 15.44 -26.35 26.44
C HIS A 254 14.79 -24.98 26.64
N ARG A 255 14.56 -24.21 25.56
CA ARG A 255 13.92 -22.88 25.62
C ARG A 255 12.51 -22.82 25.01
N LEU A 256 12.07 -23.92 24.42
CA LEU A 256 10.68 -24.05 23.97
C LEU A 256 9.84 -24.59 25.12
N PRO A 257 8.68 -24.01 25.45
CA PRO A 257 7.73 -24.64 26.32
C PRO A 257 7.44 -26.04 25.76
N SER A 258 7.64 -27.07 26.58
CA SER A 258 7.43 -28.45 26.18
C SER A 258 6.02 -28.60 25.61
N PRO A 259 5.84 -29.05 24.36
CA PRO A 259 4.52 -29.38 23.88
C PRO A 259 3.96 -30.46 24.79
N ARG A 260 2.82 -30.24 25.39
CA ARG A 260 2.09 -31.30 26.09
C ARG A 260 1.94 -32.46 25.11
N PRO A 261 2.21 -33.69 25.51
CA PRO A 261 2.17 -34.82 24.59
C PRO A 261 0.74 -35.09 24.14
N ALA A 262 0.36 -34.54 23.04
CA ALA A 262 -0.71 -35.06 22.19
C ALA A 262 -0.01 -35.97 21.21
N GLY A 263 -0.25 -37.25 21.31
CA GLY A 263 0.43 -38.36 20.66
C GLY A 263 1.07 -38.09 19.30
N GLY A 264 2.36 -38.40 19.23
CA GLY A 264 3.01 -38.84 18.00
C GLY A 264 3.36 -37.84 16.93
N ALA A 265 3.57 -36.56 17.25
CA ALA A 265 4.15 -35.63 16.28
C ALA A 265 5.68 -35.73 16.33
N SER A 266 6.28 -36.34 15.33
CA SER A 266 7.72 -36.29 15.07
C SER A 266 8.18 -34.85 15.02
N ALA A 267 9.28 -34.55 15.71
CA ALA A 267 9.97 -33.27 15.59
C ALA A 267 10.22 -32.96 14.10
N LEU A 268 9.89 -31.74 13.68
CA LEU A 268 10.16 -31.24 12.35
C LEU A 268 11.66 -31.31 12.06
N GLN A 269 12.09 -32.34 11.37
CA GLN A 269 13.39 -32.37 10.72
C GLN A 269 13.25 -31.67 9.38
N ILE A 270 13.67 -30.41 9.31
CA ILE A 270 13.89 -29.72 8.05
C ILE A 270 15.16 -30.32 7.46
N SER A 271 15.00 -31.23 6.50
CA SER A 271 16.14 -31.79 5.78
C SER A 271 16.75 -30.72 4.90
N ARG A 272 18.05 -30.53 5.07
CA ARG A 272 18.87 -29.71 4.20
C ARG A 272 19.02 -30.42 2.86
N THR A 273 18.52 -29.87 1.79
CA THR A 273 18.93 -30.26 0.45
C THR A 273 19.96 -29.25 -0.03
N ASP A 274 21.22 -29.65 -0.06
CA ASP A 274 22.36 -28.81 -0.48
C ASP A 274 22.48 -28.68 -2.01
N GLU A 275 21.54 -29.23 -2.79
CA GLU A 275 21.55 -29.14 -4.25
C GLU A 275 20.35 -28.34 -4.80
N PRO A 276 20.61 -27.34 -5.67
CA PRO A 276 19.55 -26.47 -6.22
C PRO A 276 18.62 -27.18 -7.23
N SER A 277 18.77 -28.46 -7.48
CA SER A 277 18.05 -29.19 -8.53
C SER A 277 17.10 -30.26 -8.04
N GLU A 278 17.01 -30.54 -6.75
CA GLU A 278 16.01 -31.49 -6.27
C GLU A 278 14.63 -30.84 -6.30
N LYS A 279 13.80 -31.32 -7.20
CA LYS A 279 12.37 -30.98 -7.23
C LYS A 279 11.80 -31.37 -5.87
N PHE A 280 11.22 -30.39 -5.18
CA PHE A 280 10.44 -30.63 -3.97
C PHE A 280 9.42 -31.72 -4.27
N ASP A 281 9.56 -32.87 -3.64
CA ASP A 281 8.56 -33.91 -3.74
C ASP A 281 7.37 -33.55 -2.86
N VAL A 282 6.38 -32.94 -3.49
CA VAL A 282 5.13 -32.50 -2.84
C VAL A 282 4.35 -33.70 -2.28
N ALA A 283 4.69 -34.93 -2.71
CA ALA A 283 4.03 -36.16 -2.27
C ALA A 283 4.51 -36.65 -0.90
N THR A 284 5.60 -36.10 -0.37
CA THR A 284 6.13 -36.47 0.95
C THR A 284 5.28 -35.85 2.04
N ALA A 285 4.40 -36.63 2.66
CA ALA A 285 3.55 -36.17 3.78
C ALA A 285 4.42 -35.64 4.94
N GLY A 286 4.11 -34.41 5.40
CA GLY A 286 4.80 -33.77 6.53
C GLY A 286 6.05 -32.96 6.16
N ALA A 287 6.47 -32.92 4.90
CA ALA A 287 7.55 -32.03 4.47
C ALA A 287 7.04 -30.57 4.41
N PRO A 288 7.76 -29.59 4.95
CA PRO A 288 7.37 -28.19 4.88
C PRO A 288 7.56 -27.65 3.45
N LEU A 289 6.57 -26.93 2.93
CA LEU A 289 6.65 -26.19 1.67
C LEU A 289 7.22 -24.78 1.94
N VAL A 290 8.35 -24.72 2.62
CA VAL A 290 9.01 -23.46 2.97
C VAL A 290 10.33 -23.37 2.22
N VAL A 291 10.51 -22.28 1.47
CA VAL A 291 11.71 -21.99 0.69
C VAL A 291 12.38 -20.72 1.23
N GLU A 292 13.67 -20.80 1.51
CA GLU A 292 14.47 -19.66 1.89
C GLU A 292 15.08 -18.96 0.68
N GLN A 293 14.74 -17.69 0.47
CA GLN A 293 15.33 -16.83 -0.55
C GLN A 293 16.32 -15.87 0.12
N ILE A 294 17.49 -16.36 0.49
CA ILE A 294 18.53 -15.59 1.20
C ILE A 294 19.49 -14.90 0.23
N ILE A 295 19.86 -15.59 -0.85
CA ILE A 295 20.92 -15.15 -1.76
C ILE A 295 20.47 -13.94 -2.58
N ARG A 296 21.28 -12.88 -2.53
CA ARG A 296 21.10 -11.67 -3.34
C ARG A 296 22.05 -11.71 -4.54
N PRO A 297 21.54 -11.56 -5.77
CA PRO A 297 22.38 -11.54 -6.97
C PRO A 297 23.45 -10.43 -6.95
N THR A 298 23.20 -9.33 -6.23
CA THR A 298 24.14 -8.22 -6.06
C THR A 298 25.32 -8.54 -5.14
N GLY A 299 25.31 -9.69 -4.48
CA GLY A 299 26.33 -10.09 -3.49
C GLY A 299 26.24 -9.36 -2.15
N LEU A 300 25.27 -8.45 -1.96
CA LEU A 300 25.13 -7.66 -0.73
C LEU A 300 24.86 -8.53 0.49
N LEU A 301 25.62 -8.28 1.53
CA LEU A 301 25.45 -8.94 2.82
C LEU A 301 24.34 -8.27 3.65
N ASP A 302 23.74 -9.02 4.57
CA ASP A 302 22.94 -8.42 5.64
C ASP A 302 23.82 -7.46 6.46
N PRO A 303 23.24 -6.40 7.07
CA PRO A 303 24.05 -5.41 7.78
C PRO A 303 24.78 -6.02 8.98
N LYS A 304 25.96 -5.47 9.28
CA LYS A 304 26.65 -5.79 10.51
C LYS A 304 25.88 -5.22 11.70
N ILE A 305 25.69 -6.02 12.75
CA ILE A 305 25.01 -5.58 13.97
C ILE A 305 26.04 -5.33 15.06
N THR A 306 25.98 -4.15 15.67
CA THR A 306 26.84 -3.72 16.76
C THR A 306 25.97 -3.29 17.94
N ILE A 307 26.32 -3.71 19.16
CA ILE A 307 25.64 -3.29 20.39
C ILE A 307 26.49 -2.24 21.08
N LYS A 308 25.88 -1.15 21.51
CA LYS A 308 26.49 -0.09 22.32
C LYS A 308 25.66 0.15 23.59
N PRO A 309 26.27 0.58 24.70
CA PRO A 309 25.54 0.85 25.93
C PRO A 309 24.58 2.04 25.79
N LEU A 310 23.53 2.07 26.61
CA LEU A 310 22.58 3.19 26.66
C LEU A 310 23.25 4.49 27.15
N LYS A 311 24.26 4.36 27.98
CA LYS A 311 25.03 5.51 28.44
C LYS A 311 25.68 6.22 27.25
N ASN A 312 25.44 7.51 27.07
CA ASN A 312 25.91 8.34 25.98
C ASN A 312 25.34 7.94 24.60
N GLN A 313 24.20 7.23 24.53
CA GLN A 313 23.61 6.80 23.26
C GLN A 313 23.39 7.95 22.26
N ILE A 314 23.08 9.15 22.72
CA ILE A 314 22.86 10.33 21.85
C ILE A 314 24.17 10.84 21.28
N ASP A 315 25.20 10.99 22.11
CA ASP A 315 26.52 11.46 21.68
C ASP A 315 27.16 10.49 20.69
N ASP A 316 27.08 9.18 20.99
CA ASP A 316 27.54 8.12 20.08
C ASP A 316 26.77 8.14 18.76
N THR A 317 25.45 8.38 18.80
CA THR A 317 24.62 8.48 17.59
C THR A 317 25.05 9.69 16.74
N ILE A 318 25.33 10.85 17.35
CA ILE A 318 25.80 12.04 16.65
C ILE A 318 27.12 11.76 15.93
N GLU A 319 28.06 11.13 16.64
CA GLU A 319 29.38 10.81 16.07
C GLU A 319 29.25 9.83 14.88
N LEU A 320 28.45 8.77 15.03
CA LEU A 320 28.15 7.83 13.96
C LEU A 320 27.49 8.51 12.77
N CYS A 321 26.55 9.42 13.01
CA CYS A 321 25.89 10.19 11.96
C CYS A 321 26.89 11.05 11.19
N ARG A 322 27.77 11.79 11.88
CA ARG A 322 28.82 12.61 11.24
C ARG A 322 29.70 11.80 10.33
N GLN A 323 30.18 10.64 10.81
CA GLN A 323 31.03 9.75 10.03
C GLN A 323 30.36 9.25 8.74
N ARG A 324 29.04 9.03 8.75
CA ARG A 324 28.27 8.60 7.57
C ARG A 324 27.96 9.75 6.63
N VAL A 325 27.58 10.89 7.18
CA VAL A 325 27.31 12.11 6.40
C VAL A 325 28.55 12.59 5.64
N GLU A 326 29.74 12.55 6.25
CA GLU A 326 31.01 12.86 5.59
C GLU A 326 31.30 11.97 4.38
N LYS A 327 30.81 10.73 4.38
CA LYS A 327 30.90 9.78 3.26
C LYS A 327 29.78 9.95 2.23
N GLY A 328 28.85 10.89 2.44
CA GLY A 328 27.68 11.06 1.60
C GLY A 328 26.61 9.98 1.76
N GLU A 329 26.67 9.20 2.84
CA GLU A 329 25.73 8.13 3.15
C GLU A 329 24.56 8.64 3.99
N ARG A 330 23.44 7.89 4.05
CA ARG A 330 22.22 8.26 4.79
C ARG A 330 22.05 7.42 6.04
N VAL A 331 21.41 8.02 7.05
CA VAL A 331 21.22 7.41 8.36
C VAL A 331 19.73 7.38 8.73
N LEU A 332 19.28 6.24 9.27
CA LEU A 332 17.98 6.13 9.92
C LEU A 332 18.16 5.98 11.43
N ILE A 333 17.35 6.70 12.20
CA ILE A 333 17.33 6.58 13.68
C ILE A 333 15.90 6.22 14.11
N THR A 334 15.76 5.18 14.93
CA THR A 334 14.46 4.79 15.47
C THR A 334 14.36 5.03 16.96
N THR A 335 13.26 5.67 17.37
CA THR A 335 12.92 5.97 18.77
C THR A 335 11.65 5.22 19.19
N LEU A 336 11.30 5.28 20.48
CA LEU A 336 10.09 4.64 21.01
C LEU A 336 8.86 5.55 20.99
N THR A 337 9.04 6.85 21.09
CA THR A 337 7.92 7.79 21.17
C THR A 337 8.05 8.93 20.14
N LYS A 338 6.91 9.52 19.79
CA LYS A 338 6.83 10.68 18.89
C LYS A 338 7.63 11.86 19.47
N ARG A 339 7.44 12.13 20.74
CA ARG A 339 8.12 13.24 21.42
C ARG A 339 9.63 13.07 21.40
N THR A 340 10.12 11.85 21.70
CA THR A 340 11.57 11.58 21.65
C THR A 340 12.12 11.73 20.23
N ALA A 341 11.34 11.39 19.20
CA ALA A 341 11.76 11.58 17.81
C ALA A 341 11.86 13.07 17.44
N GLU A 342 10.90 13.87 17.87
CA GLU A 342 10.87 15.32 17.66
C GLU A 342 12.02 16.01 18.40
N ASP A 343 12.14 15.78 19.72
CA ASP A 343 13.19 16.36 20.56
C ASP A 343 14.60 16.00 20.04
N LEU A 344 14.79 14.74 19.61
CA LEU A 344 16.06 14.30 19.03
C LEU A 344 16.34 14.96 17.67
N ALA A 345 15.35 15.09 16.80
CA ALA A 345 15.53 15.72 15.51
C ALA A 345 15.89 17.21 15.65
N ASP A 346 15.28 17.91 16.63
CA ASP A 346 15.59 19.30 16.94
C ASP A 346 17.03 19.43 17.48
N TYR A 347 17.42 18.58 18.43
CA TYR A 347 18.77 18.57 18.96
C TYR A 347 19.83 18.27 17.89
N LEU A 348 19.58 17.32 17.01
CA LEU A 348 20.51 17.02 15.91
C LEU A 348 20.64 18.18 14.92
N ARG A 349 19.59 18.99 14.72
CA ARG A 349 19.67 20.23 13.91
C ARG A 349 20.49 21.31 14.61
N GLU A 350 20.33 21.47 15.93
CA GLU A 350 21.10 22.43 16.72
C GLU A 350 22.63 22.14 16.65
N VAL A 351 23.01 20.86 16.60
CA VAL A 351 24.42 20.47 16.42
C VAL A 351 24.90 20.47 14.96
N GLY A 352 24.09 21.02 14.04
CA GLY A 352 24.46 21.30 12.65
C GLY A 352 24.25 20.16 11.66
N LEU A 353 23.49 19.13 12.00
CA LEU A 353 23.16 18.02 11.10
C LEU A 353 21.84 18.29 10.35
N LYS A 354 21.76 17.87 9.09
CA LYS A 354 20.54 17.98 8.29
C LYS A 354 19.61 16.80 8.59
N VAL A 355 18.56 17.06 9.35
CA VAL A 355 17.66 16.03 9.89
C VAL A 355 16.21 16.34 9.60
N ARG A 356 15.44 15.32 9.27
CA ARG A 356 13.97 15.33 9.32
C ARG A 356 13.45 14.21 10.21
N TYR A 357 12.21 14.36 10.70
CA TYR A 357 11.52 13.29 11.43
C TYR A 357 10.28 12.84 10.68
N LEU A 358 9.86 11.58 10.94
CA LEU A 358 8.72 10.94 10.32
C LEU A 358 7.82 10.29 11.38
N HIS A 359 6.53 10.64 11.42
CA HIS A 359 5.55 10.07 12.34
C HIS A 359 4.19 9.76 11.66
N SER A 360 3.25 9.17 12.40
CA SER A 360 1.97 8.68 11.87
C SER A 360 1.01 9.76 11.38
N ASP A 361 1.18 11.01 11.84
CA ASP A 361 0.25 12.10 11.54
C ASP A 361 0.63 12.86 10.25
N ILE A 362 1.79 12.52 9.68
CA ILE A 362 2.23 13.04 8.38
C ILE A 362 1.40 12.37 7.28
N ASP A 363 0.85 13.17 6.38
CA ASP A 363 0.05 12.65 5.30
C ASP A 363 0.88 11.82 4.29
N ALA A 364 0.19 11.05 3.43
CA ALA A 364 0.87 10.15 2.51
C ALA A 364 1.74 10.87 1.48
N ILE A 365 1.35 12.08 1.06
CA ILE A 365 2.08 12.88 0.06
C ILE A 365 3.34 13.44 0.70
N GLU A 366 3.23 14.07 1.86
CA GLU A 366 4.37 14.61 2.60
C GLU A 366 5.38 13.50 2.96
N ARG A 367 4.87 12.30 3.32
CA ARG A 367 5.74 11.14 3.56
C ARG A 367 6.59 10.77 2.34
N VAL A 368 5.99 10.74 1.15
CA VAL A 368 6.71 10.45 -0.10
C VAL A 368 7.78 11.52 -0.35
N GLU A 369 7.48 12.79 -0.10
CA GLU A 369 8.44 13.88 -0.27
C GLU A 369 9.61 13.81 0.72
N ILE A 370 9.34 13.47 1.98
CA ILE A 370 10.41 13.27 2.98
C ILE A 370 11.33 12.14 2.53
N LEU A 371 10.79 11.01 2.10
CA LEU A 371 11.61 9.88 1.65
C LEU A 371 12.42 10.21 0.39
N ARG A 372 11.82 10.96 -0.54
CA ARG A 372 12.53 11.44 -1.73
C ARG A 372 13.65 12.41 -1.36
N GLY A 373 13.39 13.37 -0.45
CA GLY A 373 14.41 14.31 0.01
C GLY A 373 15.61 13.63 0.68
N LEU A 374 15.39 12.55 1.45
CA LEU A 374 16.48 11.73 1.99
C LEU A 374 17.32 11.12 0.86
N ARG A 375 16.70 10.57 -0.17
CA ARG A 375 17.36 9.98 -1.33
C ARG A 375 18.06 11.03 -2.19
N ALA A 376 17.47 12.20 -2.36
CA ALA A 376 18.01 13.33 -3.12
C ALA A 376 19.14 14.08 -2.40
N ALA A 377 19.44 13.74 -1.14
CA ALA A 377 20.42 14.42 -0.30
C ALA A 377 20.01 15.85 0.16
N ASP A 378 18.72 16.16 0.17
CA ASP A 378 18.22 17.41 0.75
C ASP A 378 18.52 17.47 2.26
N PHE A 379 18.51 16.28 2.88
CA PHE A 379 18.94 16.03 4.26
C PHE A 379 19.56 14.63 4.38
N ASP A 380 20.27 14.37 5.47
CA ASP A 380 21.13 13.17 5.60
C ASP A 380 20.59 12.15 6.61
N ILE A 381 19.78 12.59 7.56
CA ILE A 381 19.32 11.79 8.69
C ILE A 381 17.80 11.83 8.77
N LEU A 382 17.18 10.66 8.89
CA LEU A 382 15.76 10.51 9.12
C LEU A 382 15.51 9.87 10.48
N VAL A 383 14.82 10.58 11.36
CA VAL A 383 14.38 10.07 12.66
C VAL A 383 12.93 9.61 12.57
N GLY A 384 12.61 8.44 13.10
CA GLY A 384 11.24 7.94 13.07
C GLY A 384 10.94 6.93 14.18
N ILE A 385 9.67 6.58 14.34
CA ILE A 385 9.22 5.60 15.33
C ILE A 385 9.08 4.24 14.66
N ASN A 386 7.92 3.96 14.13
CA ASN A 386 7.51 2.67 13.56
C ASN A 386 7.46 2.65 12.02
N LEU A 387 7.46 3.81 11.40
CA LEU A 387 7.22 3.99 9.98
C LEU A 387 8.39 3.58 9.07
N LEU A 388 9.48 3.12 9.67
CA LEU A 388 10.69 2.72 8.95
C LEU A 388 10.75 1.20 8.67
N ARG A 389 9.66 0.45 8.90
CA ARG A 389 9.63 -1.01 8.76
C ARG A 389 9.39 -1.46 7.33
N GLU A 390 8.24 -1.12 6.74
CA GLU A 390 7.75 -1.65 5.48
C GLU A 390 7.61 -0.55 4.42
N GLY A 391 7.63 -0.94 3.15
CA GLY A 391 7.36 -0.05 2.03
C GLY A 391 8.43 1.02 1.76
N LEU A 392 9.65 0.89 2.30
CA LEU A 392 10.74 1.82 2.06
C LEU A 392 11.84 1.18 1.22
N ASP A 393 12.20 1.83 0.12
CA ASP A 393 13.33 1.48 -0.71
C ASP A 393 14.38 2.60 -0.66
N LEU A 394 15.35 2.46 0.25
CA LEU A 394 16.35 3.47 0.56
C LEU A 394 17.77 2.88 0.39
N PRO A 395 18.24 2.67 -0.84
CA PRO A 395 19.55 2.07 -1.09
C PRO A 395 20.72 2.93 -0.62
N GLU A 396 20.50 4.21 -0.37
CA GLU A 396 21.50 5.17 0.11
C GLU A 396 21.76 5.06 1.63
N VAL A 397 20.89 4.33 2.36
CA VAL A 397 21.02 4.16 3.81
C VAL A 397 22.10 3.13 4.14
N SER A 398 23.15 3.57 4.83
CA SER A 398 24.24 2.72 5.29
C SER A 398 24.20 2.43 6.79
N LEU A 399 23.51 3.26 7.59
CA LEU A 399 23.44 3.11 9.04
C LEU A 399 22.01 3.18 9.55
N VAL A 400 21.69 2.26 10.43
CA VAL A 400 20.44 2.28 11.22
C VAL A 400 20.80 2.29 12.69
N CYS A 401 20.42 3.33 13.42
CA CYS A 401 20.55 3.43 14.87
C CYS A 401 19.20 3.10 15.54
N ILE A 402 19.20 2.13 16.43
CA ILE A 402 18.02 1.73 17.20
C ILE A 402 18.25 2.11 18.67
N LEU A 403 17.64 3.22 19.09
CA LEU A 403 17.75 3.70 20.47
C LEU A 403 16.85 2.87 21.38
N ASP A 404 17.26 2.71 22.65
CA ASP A 404 16.51 1.94 23.64
C ASP A 404 16.09 0.56 23.11
N ALA A 405 17.03 -0.18 22.54
CA ALA A 405 16.76 -1.45 21.87
C ALA A 405 16.36 -2.57 22.87
N ASP A 406 16.73 -2.43 24.15
CA ASP A 406 16.39 -3.34 25.25
C ASP A 406 15.00 -3.12 25.85
N LYS A 407 14.28 -2.09 25.44
CA LYS A 407 12.90 -1.86 25.87
C LYS A 407 11.94 -2.76 25.10
N GLU A 408 11.78 -4.00 25.55
CA GLU A 408 10.90 -4.96 24.90
C GLU A 408 9.47 -4.43 24.71
N GLY A 409 8.86 -4.78 23.59
CA GLY A 409 7.52 -4.39 23.22
C GLY A 409 7.31 -4.45 21.72
N PHE A 410 6.14 -4.05 21.25
CA PHE A 410 5.76 -4.11 19.84
C PHE A 410 6.78 -3.43 18.89
N LEU A 411 7.40 -2.31 19.32
CA LEU A 411 8.37 -1.57 18.52
C LEU A 411 9.79 -2.20 18.55
N ARG A 412 10.06 -3.08 19.46
CA ARG A 412 11.34 -3.77 19.65
C ARG A 412 11.19 -5.29 19.63
N SER A 413 10.08 -5.79 19.10
CA SER A 413 9.89 -7.21 18.83
C SER A 413 10.88 -7.71 17.78
N GLN A 414 11.15 -9.00 17.77
CA GLN A 414 12.01 -9.65 16.77
C GLN A 414 11.68 -9.23 15.34
N THR A 415 10.42 -9.31 14.94
CA THR A 415 9.94 -8.88 13.62
C THR A 415 10.28 -7.42 13.33
N SER A 416 10.03 -6.54 14.32
CA SER A 416 10.32 -5.11 14.20
C SER A 416 11.80 -4.83 14.01
N LEU A 417 12.65 -5.47 14.79
CA LEU A 417 14.11 -5.30 14.74
C LEU A 417 14.66 -5.82 13.40
N ILE A 418 14.23 -6.99 12.93
CA ILE A 418 14.66 -7.57 11.65
C ILE A 418 14.23 -6.67 10.48
N GLN A 419 12.99 -6.20 10.46
CA GLN A 419 12.48 -5.32 9.41
C GLN A 419 13.23 -3.98 9.35
N THR A 420 13.50 -3.40 10.52
CA THR A 420 14.24 -2.14 10.63
C THR A 420 15.71 -2.30 10.22
N ALA A 421 16.37 -3.36 10.68
CA ALA A 421 17.74 -3.69 10.32
C ALA A 421 17.88 -3.91 8.80
N GLY A 422 16.91 -4.55 8.19
CA GLY A 422 16.86 -4.80 6.75
C GLY A 422 16.93 -3.54 5.88
N ARG A 423 16.64 -2.35 6.43
CA ARG A 423 16.77 -1.07 5.69
C ARG A 423 18.22 -0.75 5.32
N ALA A 424 19.21 -1.15 6.10
CA ALA A 424 20.63 -0.99 5.76
C ALA A 424 21.18 -2.11 4.86
N ALA A 425 20.40 -3.12 4.52
CA ALA A 425 20.86 -4.30 3.76
C ALA A 425 21.08 -4.05 2.25
N ARG A 426 20.78 -2.86 1.74
CA ARG A 426 20.97 -2.48 0.32
C ARG A 426 22.24 -1.70 0.06
N HIS A 427 23.00 -1.40 1.10
CA HIS A 427 24.27 -0.66 1.04
C HIS A 427 25.44 -1.56 1.40
N VAL A 428 26.57 -1.44 0.67
CA VAL A 428 27.76 -2.26 0.90
C VAL A 428 28.33 -2.07 2.32
N ASN A 429 28.22 -0.83 2.86
CA ASN A 429 28.66 -0.46 4.21
C ASN A 429 27.53 -0.56 5.23
N GLY A 430 26.50 -1.41 4.97
CA GLY A 430 25.34 -1.53 5.82
C GLY A 430 25.69 -1.94 7.26
N GLU A 431 25.30 -1.12 8.23
CA GLU A 431 25.49 -1.34 9.66
C GLU A 431 24.24 -1.00 10.47
N VAL A 432 24.02 -1.76 11.53
CA VAL A 432 22.95 -1.50 12.51
C VAL A 432 23.59 -1.38 13.89
N VAL A 433 23.31 -0.30 14.59
CA VAL A 433 23.74 -0.08 15.96
C VAL A 433 22.54 -0.15 16.89
N LEU A 434 22.57 -1.12 17.81
CA LEU A 434 21.57 -1.29 18.85
C LEU A 434 22.11 -0.66 20.15
N PHE A 435 21.39 0.31 20.69
CA PHE A 435 21.73 0.88 22.00
C PHE A 435 20.94 0.14 23.08
N ALA A 436 21.66 -0.60 23.91
CA ALA A 436 21.08 -1.49 24.94
C ALA A 436 22.08 -1.78 26.04
N ASP A 437 21.62 -1.87 27.28
CA ASP A 437 22.42 -2.36 28.40
C ASP A 437 22.24 -3.87 28.61
N ILE A 438 21.13 -4.42 28.14
CA ILE A 438 20.78 -5.85 28.23
C ILE A 438 20.44 -6.37 26.83
N VAL A 439 21.02 -7.50 26.46
CA VAL A 439 20.64 -8.20 25.23
C VAL A 439 19.36 -8.96 25.46
N THR A 440 18.29 -8.55 24.78
CA THR A 440 16.99 -9.20 24.87
C THR A 440 16.89 -10.37 23.90
N GLN A 441 15.90 -11.24 24.08
CA GLN A 441 15.66 -12.38 23.21
C GLN A 441 15.39 -11.93 21.75
N SER A 442 14.67 -10.83 21.57
CA SER A 442 14.40 -10.25 20.25
C SER A 442 15.68 -9.75 19.56
N MET A 443 16.62 -9.19 20.33
CA MET A 443 17.93 -8.77 19.82
C MET A 443 18.81 -9.98 19.48
N GLU A 444 18.84 -11.01 20.31
CA GLU A 444 19.58 -12.25 20.07
C GLU A 444 19.11 -12.93 18.79
N ALA A 445 17.79 -13.00 18.56
CA ALA A 445 17.21 -13.52 17.34
C ALA A 445 17.62 -12.71 16.09
N LEU A 446 17.59 -11.37 16.17
CA LEU A 446 18.07 -10.51 15.08
C LEU A 446 19.53 -10.79 14.74
N ILE A 447 20.41 -10.86 15.76
CA ILE A 447 21.84 -11.08 15.57
C ILE A 447 22.09 -12.43 14.90
N SER A 448 21.50 -13.51 15.45
CA SER A 448 21.65 -14.86 14.95
C SER A 448 21.21 -14.98 13.48
N ILE A 449 20.03 -14.41 13.13
CA ILE A 449 19.50 -14.43 11.77
C ILE A 449 20.41 -13.63 10.81
N SER A 450 20.88 -12.46 11.23
CA SER A 450 21.75 -11.64 10.41
C SER A 450 23.10 -12.33 10.15
N GLU A 451 23.70 -12.92 11.17
CA GLU A 451 24.97 -13.66 11.05
C GLU A 451 24.83 -14.88 10.11
N TYR A 452 23.75 -15.64 10.26
CA TYR A 452 23.47 -16.76 9.37
C TYR A 452 23.34 -16.31 7.90
N ARG A 453 22.51 -15.30 7.63
CA ARG A 453 22.30 -14.79 6.27
C ARG A 453 23.62 -14.24 5.69
N ARG A 454 24.42 -13.56 6.50
CA ARG A 454 25.75 -13.08 6.09
C ARG A 454 26.68 -14.23 5.70
N ALA A 455 26.77 -15.25 6.55
CA ALA A 455 27.62 -16.42 6.30
C ALA A 455 27.24 -17.12 4.98
N ARG A 456 25.94 -17.35 4.75
CA ARG A 456 25.43 -17.98 3.51
C ARG A 456 25.71 -17.12 2.28
N GLN A 457 25.51 -15.81 2.37
CA GLN A 457 25.81 -14.91 1.26
C GLN A 457 27.32 -14.81 0.98
N MET A 458 28.17 -14.80 2.02
CA MET A 458 29.62 -14.80 1.85
C MET A 458 30.11 -16.07 1.15
N GLU A 459 29.66 -17.24 1.61
CA GLU A 459 29.97 -18.53 0.99
C GLU A 459 29.57 -18.53 -0.50
N TYR A 460 28.39 -18.03 -0.81
CA TYR A 460 27.89 -17.93 -2.18
C TYR A 460 28.74 -16.97 -3.02
N ASN A 461 29.09 -15.80 -2.47
CA ASN A 461 29.92 -14.82 -3.15
C ASN A 461 31.30 -15.37 -3.49
N GLU A 462 31.96 -16.05 -2.53
CA GLU A 462 33.26 -16.71 -2.73
C GLU A 462 33.18 -17.78 -3.82
N LYS A 463 32.18 -18.65 -3.74
CA LYS A 463 31.98 -19.74 -4.71
C LYS A 463 31.77 -19.24 -6.14
N HIS A 464 31.13 -18.07 -6.32
CA HIS A 464 30.77 -17.53 -7.63
C HIS A 464 31.60 -16.31 -8.04
N GLY A 465 32.59 -15.90 -7.23
CA GLY A 465 33.45 -14.77 -7.53
C GLY A 465 32.71 -13.42 -7.57
N ILE A 466 31.62 -13.27 -6.77
CA ILE A 466 30.79 -12.07 -6.77
C ILE A 466 31.34 -11.04 -5.80
N THR A 467 31.59 -9.82 -6.29
CA THR A 467 31.92 -8.67 -5.44
C THR A 467 30.66 -7.91 -5.09
N PRO A 468 30.34 -7.69 -3.80
CA PRO A 468 29.17 -6.94 -3.37
C PRO A 468 29.12 -5.53 -3.96
N GLN A 469 27.96 -5.14 -4.50
CA GLN A 469 27.76 -3.80 -5.07
C GLN A 469 26.49 -3.17 -4.50
N THR A 470 26.60 -1.89 -4.08
CA THR A 470 25.44 -1.11 -3.62
C THR A 470 24.40 -0.98 -4.73
N VAL A 471 23.14 -1.19 -4.40
CA VAL A 471 22.02 -1.00 -5.32
C VAL A 471 21.91 0.49 -5.65
N ARG A 472 21.89 0.83 -6.94
CA ARG A 472 21.62 2.19 -7.41
C ARG A 472 20.27 2.24 -8.09
N ARG A 473 19.43 3.17 -7.69
CA ARG A 473 18.11 3.38 -8.29
C ARG A 473 17.91 4.88 -8.54
N ALA A 474 17.41 5.22 -9.71
CA ALA A 474 17.06 6.60 -10.02
C ALA A 474 16.04 7.15 -9.01
N VAL A 475 16.19 8.41 -8.61
CA VAL A 475 15.22 9.11 -7.77
C VAL A 475 14.12 9.60 -8.69
N GLN A 476 12.90 9.08 -8.53
CA GLN A 476 11.75 9.55 -9.30
C GLN A 476 11.37 10.97 -8.88
N GLU A 477 10.97 11.80 -9.83
CA GLU A 477 10.45 13.14 -9.54
C GLU A 477 9.11 13.04 -8.79
N SER A 478 8.89 13.98 -7.86
CA SER A 478 7.69 14.00 -7.04
C SER A 478 6.47 14.44 -7.85
N LEU A 479 5.34 13.79 -7.63
CA LEU A 479 4.03 14.25 -8.10
C LEU A 479 3.75 15.72 -7.73
N HIS A 480 4.24 16.16 -6.58
CA HIS A 480 4.09 17.54 -6.11
C HIS A 480 4.96 18.52 -6.89
N THR A 481 6.16 18.14 -7.30
CA THR A 481 7.00 18.97 -8.18
C THR A 481 6.32 19.15 -9.53
N ILE A 482 5.68 18.09 -10.03
CA ILE A 482 4.90 18.10 -11.27
C ILE A 482 3.64 18.97 -11.12
N LEU A 483 2.91 18.84 -9.99
CA LEU A 483 1.72 19.67 -9.71
C LEU A 483 2.09 21.15 -9.49
N ARG A 484 3.19 21.42 -8.79
CA ARG A 484 3.69 22.78 -8.56
C ARG A 484 4.25 23.40 -9.84
N GLY A 485 4.88 22.59 -10.69
CA GLY A 485 5.24 22.99 -12.05
C GLY A 485 4.00 23.40 -12.87
N ARG A 486 2.90 22.67 -12.73
CA ARG A 486 1.59 23.00 -13.31
C ARG A 486 1.02 24.31 -12.78
N GLU A 487 1.05 24.54 -11.48
CA GLU A 487 0.57 25.78 -10.86
C GLU A 487 1.41 26.98 -11.29
N ILE A 488 2.74 26.83 -11.35
CA ILE A 488 3.66 27.88 -11.81
C ILE A 488 3.45 28.15 -13.30
N ALA A 489 3.35 27.12 -14.14
CA ALA A 489 3.08 27.28 -15.56
C ALA A 489 1.70 27.95 -15.81
N ALA A 490 0.68 27.58 -15.05
CA ALA A 490 -0.63 28.22 -15.12
C ALA A 490 -0.59 29.69 -14.67
N SER A 491 0.18 30.04 -13.63
CA SER A 491 0.33 31.41 -13.17
C SER A 491 1.12 32.28 -14.17
N ILE A 492 2.16 31.74 -14.79
CA ILE A 492 2.94 32.42 -15.84
C ILE A 492 2.08 32.66 -17.08
N ILE A 493 1.24 31.70 -17.48
CA ILE A 493 0.29 31.85 -18.57
C ILE A 493 -0.76 32.91 -18.26
N GLN A 494 -1.18 33.03 -17.01
CA GLN A 494 -2.16 34.01 -16.56
C GLN A 494 -1.58 35.43 -16.49
N GLU A 495 -0.29 35.59 -16.22
CA GLU A 495 0.42 36.87 -16.18
C GLU A 495 0.92 37.34 -17.55
N ALA A 496 1.21 36.41 -18.48
CA ALA A 496 1.68 36.70 -19.82
C ALA A 496 0.52 36.81 -20.83
N GLY A 497 -0.25 37.84 -20.74
CA GLY A 497 -1.35 38.12 -21.70
C GLY A 497 -0.87 38.35 -23.14
N GLY A 498 -0.48 37.31 -23.87
CA GLY A 498 -0.10 37.41 -25.28
C GLY A 498 0.28 36.09 -25.93
N ASP A 499 -0.28 35.83 -27.10
CA ASP A 499 -0.18 34.62 -27.95
C ASP A 499 1.26 34.15 -28.30
N PHE A 500 2.28 34.97 -28.11
CA PHE A 500 3.65 34.66 -28.54
C PHE A 500 4.41 33.71 -27.59
N ASN A 501 4.20 33.82 -26.32
CA ASN A 501 4.86 32.95 -25.31
C ASN A 501 4.24 31.55 -25.26
N LEU A 502 3.02 31.39 -25.67
CA LEU A 502 2.29 30.11 -25.63
C LEU A 502 2.85 29.10 -26.64
N THR A 503 3.26 29.55 -27.80
CA THR A 503 3.80 28.69 -28.87
C THR A 503 5.20 28.16 -28.50
N GLU A 504 6.00 28.99 -27.82
CA GLU A 504 7.35 28.63 -27.41
C GLU A 504 7.30 27.65 -26.21
N LEU A 505 6.41 27.90 -25.25
CA LEU A 505 6.16 26.98 -24.11
C LEU A 505 5.64 25.61 -24.58
N LEU A 506 4.73 25.59 -25.56
CA LEU A 506 4.24 24.34 -26.15
C LEU A 506 5.35 23.56 -26.84
N ARG A 507 6.28 24.24 -27.50
CA ARG A 507 7.41 23.60 -28.15
C ARG A 507 8.40 23.00 -27.11
N GLU A 508 8.71 23.72 -26.05
CA GLU A 508 9.56 23.21 -24.96
C GLU A 508 8.94 21.99 -24.27
N LEU A 509 7.65 22.03 -23.97
CA LEU A 509 6.94 20.89 -23.37
C LEU A 509 6.87 19.68 -24.32
N GLU A 510 6.75 19.89 -25.63
CA GLU A 510 6.80 18.82 -26.64
C GLU A 510 8.19 18.22 -26.74
N GLU A 511 9.26 19.01 -26.67
CA GLU A 511 10.65 18.55 -26.67
C GLU A 511 10.96 17.74 -25.39
N GLU A 512 10.55 18.23 -24.21
CA GLU A 512 10.69 17.49 -22.94
C GLU A 512 9.89 16.18 -22.93
N MET A 513 8.69 16.16 -23.48
CA MET A 513 7.86 14.96 -23.60
C MET A 513 8.55 13.89 -24.48
N GLN A 514 9.14 14.31 -25.59
CA GLN A 514 9.86 13.40 -26.48
C GLN A 514 11.13 12.86 -25.82
N GLU A 515 11.85 13.70 -25.06
CA GLU A 515 13.03 13.28 -24.31
C GLU A 515 12.67 12.28 -23.19
N ALA A 516 11.61 12.55 -22.43
CA ALA A 516 11.10 11.62 -21.42
C ALA A 516 10.64 10.29 -22.04
N SER A 517 10.01 10.33 -23.21
CA SER A 517 9.61 9.13 -23.96
C SER A 517 10.82 8.32 -24.44
N ALA A 518 11.86 8.99 -24.96
CA ALA A 518 13.10 8.35 -25.40
C ALA A 518 13.87 7.70 -24.22
N ASN A 519 13.77 8.29 -23.03
CA ASN A 519 14.38 7.77 -21.79
C ASN A 519 13.52 6.69 -21.09
N LEU A 520 12.41 6.26 -21.71
CA LEU A 520 11.44 5.28 -21.15
C LEU A 520 10.74 5.75 -19.86
N GLU A 521 10.69 7.05 -19.62
CA GLU A 521 9.97 7.68 -18.49
C GLU A 521 8.50 7.93 -18.87
N PHE A 522 7.77 6.85 -19.13
CA PHE A 522 6.41 6.92 -19.70
C PHE A 522 5.41 7.70 -18.86
N GLU A 523 5.51 7.66 -17.53
CA GLU A 523 4.65 8.44 -16.64
C GLU A 523 4.91 9.95 -16.79
N ARG A 524 6.17 10.36 -16.92
CA ARG A 524 6.55 11.76 -17.15
C ARG A 524 6.12 12.23 -18.53
N ALA A 525 6.33 11.42 -19.56
CA ALA A 525 5.89 11.72 -20.90
C ALA A 525 4.36 11.87 -21.00
N ALA A 526 3.59 11.00 -20.30
CA ALA A 526 2.14 11.09 -20.23
C ALA A 526 1.66 12.38 -19.54
N LEU A 527 2.31 12.80 -18.48
CA LEU A 527 1.99 14.03 -17.76
C LEU A 527 2.28 15.29 -18.60
N LEU A 528 3.42 15.32 -19.28
CA LEU A 528 3.78 16.42 -20.19
C LEU A 528 2.81 16.49 -21.37
N ARG A 529 2.39 15.35 -21.92
CA ARG A 529 1.36 15.28 -22.95
C ARG A 529 0.04 15.88 -22.47
N ASP A 530 -0.41 15.50 -21.26
CA ASP A 530 -1.65 16.01 -20.70
C ASP A 530 -1.60 17.53 -20.47
N GLN A 531 -0.42 18.06 -20.10
CA GLN A 531 -0.17 19.51 -20.03
C GLN A 531 -0.28 20.19 -21.40
N ILE A 532 0.35 19.63 -22.41
CA ILE A 532 0.27 20.14 -23.79
C ILE A 532 -1.17 20.13 -24.28
N MET A 533 -1.92 19.08 -23.96
CA MET A 533 -3.34 18.99 -24.30
C MET A 533 -4.20 20.04 -23.59
N GLU A 534 -3.98 20.26 -22.31
CA GLU A 534 -4.70 21.24 -21.51
C GLU A 534 -4.46 22.65 -22.01
N ILE A 535 -3.20 22.97 -22.35
CA ILE A 535 -2.81 24.25 -22.96
C ILE A 535 -3.44 24.41 -24.35
N LYS A 536 -3.35 23.38 -25.21
CA LYS A 536 -3.91 23.40 -26.58
C LYS A 536 -5.44 23.48 -26.61
N SER A 537 -6.13 22.92 -25.62
CA SER A 537 -7.59 22.90 -25.56
C SER A 537 -8.21 24.22 -25.07
N GLY A 538 -7.43 25.13 -24.52
CA GLY A 538 -7.90 26.41 -23.97
C GLY A 538 -8.90 26.29 -22.82
N THR A 539 -9.05 25.09 -22.23
CA THR A 539 -10.05 24.80 -21.20
C THR A 539 -9.53 24.98 -19.78
N GLY A 540 -8.22 25.17 -19.58
CA GLY A 540 -7.61 25.38 -18.27
C GLY A 540 -7.81 26.79 -17.69
N LEU A 541 -8.18 27.79 -18.48
CA LEU A 541 -8.20 29.19 -18.06
C LEU A 541 -9.57 29.72 -17.61
N ALA A 542 -10.65 28.97 -17.75
CA ALA A 542 -11.97 29.42 -17.31
C ALA A 542 -12.49 28.53 -16.18
N LYS A 543 -12.43 29.04 -14.96
CA LYS A 543 -13.08 28.54 -13.73
C LYS A 543 -12.29 27.57 -12.84
N ILE A 544 -11.27 28.08 -12.19
CA ILE A 544 -10.95 27.67 -10.83
C ILE A 544 -11.02 28.92 -9.95
N GLU A 545 -12.19 29.20 -9.38
CA GLU A 545 -12.29 30.11 -8.26
C GLU A 545 -11.55 29.49 -7.06
N PRO A 546 -10.61 30.19 -6.42
CA PRO A 546 -9.94 29.67 -5.23
C PRO A 546 -10.88 29.79 -4.03
N LYS A 547 -11.73 28.78 -3.79
CA LYS A 547 -12.44 28.63 -2.53
C LYS A 547 -11.64 27.76 -1.58
N ARG A 548 -10.58 28.28 -0.99
CA ARG A 548 -10.07 27.82 0.30
C ARG A 548 -9.57 29.01 1.11
N ARG A 549 -10.45 29.51 1.98
CA ARG A 549 -10.00 30.35 3.09
C ARG A 549 -9.24 29.45 4.07
N PRO A 550 -8.06 29.85 4.55
CA PRO A 550 -7.35 29.08 5.58
C PRO A 550 -8.17 29.14 6.89
N ILE A 551 -8.43 27.98 7.45
CA ILE A 551 -9.03 27.85 8.79
C ILE A 551 -8.00 28.34 9.79
N LYS A 552 -8.20 29.54 10.33
CA LYS A 552 -7.42 30.04 11.48
C LYS A 552 -7.88 29.30 12.73
N TYR A 553 -7.03 28.41 13.22
CA TYR A 553 -7.19 27.86 14.57
C TYR A 553 -6.91 28.95 15.60
N THR A 554 -7.95 29.48 16.23
CA THR A 554 -7.82 30.33 17.42
C THR A 554 -7.52 29.42 18.60
N ARG A 555 -6.33 29.56 19.17
CA ARG A 555 -5.97 29.00 20.48
C ARG A 555 -6.89 29.59 21.55
N HIS A 556 -7.75 28.78 22.12
CA HIS A 556 -8.44 29.10 23.37
C HIS A 556 -7.43 29.01 24.52
N THR A 557 -6.92 30.16 24.94
CA THR A 557 -6.26 30.33 26.24
C THR A 557 -7.31 30.33 27.33
N GLY A 558 -7.52 29.19 27.96
CA GLY A 558 -8.35 29.07 29.15
C GLY A 558 -7.72 29.81 30.34
N ARG A 559 -8.28 30.93 30.72
CA ARG A 559 -7.99 31.65 31.98
C ARG A 559 -8.42 30.77 33.16
N ARG A 560 -7.46 30.26 33.93
CA ARG A 560 -7.70 29.75 35.28
C ARG A 560 -8.19 30.89 36.16
N ARG A 561 -9.42 30.82 36.64
CA ARG A 561 -9.88 31.60 37.80
C ARG A 561 -9.47 30.85 39.07
N SER A 562 -8.60 31.46 39.84
CA SER A 562 -8.39 31.17 41.24
C SER A 562 -9.66 31.50 42.04
N ARG A 563 -10.10 30.56 42.87
CA ARG A 563 -10.96 30.89 44.04
C ARG A 563 -10.24 30.44 45.29
N VAL A 564 -10.26 31.39 46.19
CA VAL A 564 -9.88 31.34 47.61
C VAL A 564 -10.58 30.20 48.34
#